data_de4a7cc6264d1a1f1ccbc62617f92be3
#
_entry.id   de4a7cc6264d1a1f1ccbc62617f92be3
#
_cell.length_a   1.000
_cell.length_b   1.000
_cell.length_c   1.000
_cell.angle_alpha   90.00
_cell.angle_beta   90.00
_cell.angle_gamma   90.00
#
_symmetry.space_group_name_H-M   'P 1'
#
loop_
_entity.id
_entity.type
_entity.pdbx_description
1 polymer ?
#
loop_
_entity_poly.entity_id
_entity_poly.type
_entity_poly.pdbx_seq_one_letter_code
_entity_poly.pdbx_strand_id
1 'polypeptide(L)'
;MNPLAVSIQESLREVRTRVRNAELAWGRAPGSVQLLAVSKTFGLDAISAAWMAGQTSFGENYVQEGLQKIEAMPEALLTPGPEPRARGPIWHFIGPLQSNKTRAVAEHFDWVHTVDRERIGQRLSEQRPESRGPLQVCIQVNVSGESSKSGVAPHDALALVESLLPLAGLRVRGLMVIPEALTEFSEQRAEFARARQLFESISTTLARVPSLASALGGWDTLSMGMSADLEAAIAEGATIVRVGSAIFGSRTAGAESV
;
A
#
# COMPACT_ATOMS: atom_id res chain seq x y z
N MET A 1 -19.54 8.14 23.94
CA MET A 1 -18.58 7.75 22.89
C MET A 1 -19.38 7.42 21.63
N ASN A 2 -18.95 7.87 20.45
CA ASN A 2 -19.66 7.57 19.20
C ASN A 2 -19.59 6.05 18.92
N PRO A 3 -20.73 5.35 18.70
CA PRO A 3 -20.74 3.90 18.44
C PRO A 3 -19.82 3.48 17.28
N LEU A 4 -19.72 4.28 16.23
CA LEU A 4 -18.82 4.06 15.09
C LEU A 4 -17.34 4.05 15.55
N ALA A 5 -16.95 5.00 16.41
CA ALA A 5 -15.58 5.08 16.90
C ALA A 5 -15.21 3.88 17.78
N VAL A 6 -16.13 3.40 18.62
CA VAL A 6 -15.92 2.18 19.42
C VAL A 6 -15.73 0.96 18.52
N SER A 7 -16.62 0.77 17.56
CA SER A 7 -16.55 -0.37 16.62
C SER A 7 -15.25 -0.37 15.82
N ILE A 8 -14.83 0.77 15.27
CA ILE A 8 -13.57 0.87 14.52
C ILE A 8 -12.35 0.60 15.40
N GLN A 9 -12.35 1.10 16.63
CA GLN A 9 -11.27 0.86 17.59
C GLN A 9 -11.13 -0.64 17.92
N GLU A 10 -12.24 -1.33 18.15
CA GLU A 10 -12.28 -2.76 18.41
C GLU A 10 -11.79 -3.56 17.21
N SER A 11 -12.32 -3.28 16.01
CA SER A 11 -11.90 -3.91 14.76
C SER A 11 -10.40 -3.71 14.48
N LEU A 12 -9.87 -2.51 14.67
CA LEU A 12 -8.44 -2.25 14.55
C LEU A 12 -7.60 -3.07 15.51
N ARG A 13 -8.05 -3.20 16.77
CA ARG A 13 -7.37 -4.03 17.76
C ARG A 13 -7.34 -5.49 17.35
N GLU A 14 -8.45 -6.02 16.85
CA GLU A 14 -8.54 -7.41 16.36
C GLU A 14 -7.61 -7.64 15.17
N VAL A 15 -7.64 -6.75 14.17
CA VAL A 15 -6.77 -6.87 12.99
C VAL A 15 -5.28 -6.78 13.37
N ARG A 16 -4.91 -5.85 14.26
CA ARG A 16 -3.53 -5.74 14.76
C ARG A 16 -3.10 -6.99 15.53
N THR A 17 -4.02 -7.60 16.27
CA THR A 17 -3.75 -8.87 16.97
C THR A 17 -3.52 -10.00 15.98
N ARG A 18 -4.31 -10.10 14.90
CA ARG A 18 -4.10 -11.07 13.82
C ARG A 18 -2.72 -10.88 13.18
N VAL A 19 -2.36 -9.64 12.80
CA VAL A 19 -1.05 -9.33 12.22
C VAL A 19 0.08 -9.75 13.16
N ARG A 20 0.01 -9.36 14.44
CA ARG A 20 1.03 -9.72 15.45
C ARG A 20 1.16 -11.23 15.63
N ASN A 21 0.04 -11.94 15.71
CA ASN A 21 0.05 -13.39 15.87
C ASN A 21 0.68 -14.08 14.65
N ALA A 22 0.38 -13.59 13.44
CA ALA A 22 1.01 -14.09 12.22
C ALA A 22 2.53 -13.79 12.19
N GLU A 23 2.96 -12.58 12.58
CA GLU A 23 4.39 -12.26 12.72
C GLU A 23 5.09 -13.26 13.64
N LEU A 24 4.54 -13.50 14.82
CA LEU A 24 5.11 -14.44 15.80
C LEU A 24 5.12 -15.89 15.29
N ALA A 25 4.01 -16.35 14.69
CA ALA A 25 3.89 -17.71 14.16
C ALA A 25 4.94 -18.03 13.08
N TRP A 26 5.37 -17.02 12.33
CA TRP A 26 6.34 -17.14 11.24
C TRP A 26 7.72 -16.57 11.58
N GLY A 27 8.02 -16.41 12.88
CA GLY A 27 9.35 -16.01 13.36
C GLY A 27 9.77 -14.61 12.95
N ARG A 28 8.80 -13.73 12.65
CA ARG A 28 9.06 -12.33 12.27
C ARG A 28 9.07 -11.43 13.50
N ALA A 29 9.83 -10.35 13.42
CA ALA A 29 9.86 -9.37 14.49
C ALA A 29 8.48 -8.69 14.63
N PRO A 30 7.93 -8.55 15.84
CA PRO A 30 6.70 -7.80 16.07
C PRO A 30 6.80 -6.36 15.53
N GLY A 31 5.81 -5.94 14.75
CA GLY A 31 5.79 -4.63 14.11
C GLY A 31 6.57 -4.56 12.79
N SER A 32 7.06 -5.69 12.27
CA SER A 32 7.70 -5.76 10.95
C SER A 32 6.71 -5.63 9.78
N VAL A 33 5.42 -5.77 10.06
CA VAL A 33 4.34 -5.66 9.07
C VAL A 33 3.49 -4.43 9.33
N GLN A 34 3.47 -3.52 8.38
CA GLN A 34 2.63 -2.33 8.44
C GLN A 34 1.18 -2.67 8.07
N LEU A 35 0.23 -2.23 8.89
CA LEU A 35 -1.18 -2.27 8.56
C LEU A 35 -1.57 -1.01 7.78
N LEU A 36 -2.03 -1.18 6.55
CA LEU A 36 -2.64 -0.14 5.73
C LEU A 36 -4.16 -0.27 5.81
N ALA A 37 -4.82 0.71 6.43
CA ALA A 37 -6.28 0.75 6.53
C ALA A 37 -6.88 1.25 5.21
N VAL A 38 -7.59 0.38 4.49
CA VAL A 38 -8.19 0.73 3.19
C VAL A 38 -9.52 1.42 3.42
N SER A 39 -9.51 2.76 3.30
CA SER A 39 -10.61 3.66 3.66
C SER A 39 -11.50 4.09 2.49
N LYS A 40 -11.29 3.50 1.30
CA LYS A 40 -12.15 3.78 0.13
C LYS A 40 -13.63 3.60 0.46
N THR A 41 -14.47 4.52 0.00
CA THR A 41 -15.93 4.56 0.23
C THR A 41 -16.37 4.87 1.67
N PHE A 42 -15.45 5.08 2.61
CA PHE A 42 -15.76 5.49 3.98
C PHE A 42 -15.48 7.00 4.18
N GLY A 43 -16.34 7.66 4.94
CA GLY A 43 -16.24 9.09 5.20
C GLY A 43 -15.15 9.47 6.21
N LEU A 44 -14.95 10.77 6.37
CA LEU A 44 -13.96 11.34 7.30
C LEU A 44 -14.18 10.93 8.76
N ASP A 45 -15.42 10.70 9.19
CA ASP A 45 -15.71 10.26 10.55
C ASP A 45 -15.07 8.90 10.86
N ALA A 46 -15.10 7.97 9.91
CA ALA A 46 -14.47 6.67 10.04
C ALA A 46 -12.94 6.78 10.05
N ILE A 47 -12.37 7.64 9.19
CA ILE A 47 -10.93 7.89 9.12
C ILE A 47 -10.45 8.56 10.42
N SER A 48 -11.18 9.57 10.90
CA SER A 48 -10.88 10.25 12.16
C SER A 48 -10.93 9.29 13.35
N ALA A 49 -11.93 8.40 13.40
CA ALA A 49 -12.03 7.38 14.43
C ALA A 49 -10.84 6.41 14.40
N ALA A 50 -10.44 5.95 13.22
CA ALA A 50 -9.27 5.09 13.03
C ALA A 50 -7.96 5.81 13.41
N TRP A 51 -7.81 7.08 13.01
CA TRP A 51 -6.67 7.92 13.37
C TRP A 51 -6.56 8.09 14.89
N MET A 52 -7.65 8.41 15.57
CA MET A 52 -7.69 8.51 17.04
C MET A 52 -7.35 7.18 17.73
N ALA A 53 -7.72 6.04 17.11
CA ALA A 53 -7.33 4.70 17.54
C ALA A 53 -5.88 4.31 17.19
N GLY A 54 -5.08 5.26 16.66
CA GLY A 54 -3.66 5.08 16.39
C GLY A 54 -3.33 4.49 15.02
N GLN A 55 -4.28 4.50 14.07
CA GLN A 55 -3.98 4.15 12.68
C GLN A 55 -3.35 5.35 11.97
N THR A 56 -2.19 5.14 11.32
CA THR A 56 -1.43 6.22 10.68
C THR A 56 -1.43 6.18 9.16
N SER A 57 -1.68 5.02 8.56
CA SER A 57 -1.59 4.82 7.11
C SER A 57 -2.94 4.43 6.52
N PHE A 58 -3.38 5.17 5.50
CA PHE A 58 -4.69 5.00 4.87
C PHE A 58 -4.54 4.78 3.37
N GLY A 59 -5.35 3.86 2.82
CA GLY A 59 -5.31 3.48 1.41
C GLY A 59 -6.58 3.87 0.67
N GLU A 60 -6.42 4.57 -0.48
CA GLU A 60 -7.49 5.03 -1.33
C GLU A 60 -7.39 4.47 -2.74
N ASN A 61 -8.55 4.16 -3.34
CA ASN A 61 -8.60 3.63 -4.70
C ASN A 61 -9.01 4.68 -5.74
N TYR A 62 -9.67 5.75 -5.31
CA TYR A 62 -10.23 6.76 -6.19
C TYR A 62 -9.58 8.10 -5.90
N VAL A 63 -8.98 8.72 -6.94
CA VAL A 63 -8.18 9.95 -6.78
C VAL A 63 -9.01 11.08 -6.19
N GLN A 64 -10.22 11.33 -6.72
CA GLN A 64 -11.05 12.44 -6.27
C GLN A 64 -11.50 12.27 -4.82
N GLU A 65 -11.90 11.06 -4.44
CA GLU A 65 -12.29 10.72 -3.08
C GLU A 65 -11.11 10.92 -2.11
N GLY A 66 -9.93 10.41 -2.49
CA GLY A 66 -8.72 10.56 -1.68
C GLY A 66 -8.33 12.03 -1.47
N LEU A 67 -8.38 12.86 -2.53
CA LEU A 67 -8.10 14.28 -2.43
C LEU A 67 -9.07 15.00 -1.48
N GLN A 68 -10.38 14.75 -1.61
CA GLN A 68 -11.37 15.33 -0.72
C GLN A 68 -11.10 14.99 0.76
N LYS A 69 -10.66 13.75 1.04
CA LYS A 69 -10.31 13.33 2.39
C LYS A 69 -9.04 13.98 2.91
N ILE A 70 -8.01 14.07 2.06
CA ILE A 70 -6.73 14.72 2.40
C ILE A 70 -6.96 16.20 2.74
N GLU A 71 -7.70 16.92 1.89
CA GLU A 71 -7.98 18.35 2.04
C GLU A 71 -8.91 18.65 3.21
N ALA A 72 -9.88 17.78 3.47
CA ALA A 72 -10.87 17.96 4.52
C ALA A 72 -10.43 17.37 5.88
N MET A 73 -9.23 16.79 6.00
CA MET A 73 -8.74 16.26 7.27
C MET A 73 -8.60 17.41 8.28
N PRO A 74 -9.31 17.37 9.43
CA PRO A 74 -9.30 18.48 10.38
C PRO A 74 -7.90 18.78 10.90
N GLU A 75 -7.47 20.04 10.85
CA GLU A 75 -6.18 20.49 11.36
C GLU A 75 -6.01 20.16 12.86
N ALA A 76 -7.10 20.17 13.61
CA ALA A 76 -7.12 19.79 15.02
C ALA A 76 -6.73 18.32 15.29
N LEU A 77 -6.80 17.44 14.27
CA LEU A 77 -6.32 16.06 14.35
C LEU A 77 -4.83 15.93 13.95
N LEU A 78 -4.26 16.99 13.36
CA LEU A 78 -2.83 17.09 13.01
C LEU A 78 -2.08 17.63 14.24
N THR A 79 -2.16 16.95 15.38
CA THR A 79 -1.53 17.42 16.62
C THR A 79 -0.01 17.42 16.51
N PRO A 80 0.67 18.51 16.93
CA PRO A 80 2.12 18.47 17.12
C PRO A 80 2.47 17.37 18.14
N GLY A 81 3.30 16.44 17.73
CA GLY A 81 3.70 15.32 18.58
C GLY A 81 4.90 14.58 17.99
N PRO A 82 5.46 13.60 18.69
CA PRO A 82 6.55 12.80 18.15
C PRO A 82 6.09 12.06 16.89
N GLU A 83 6.98 12.01 15.89
CA GLU A 83 6.80 11.24 14.65
C GLU A 83 6.18 9.84 14.94
N PRO A 84 5.26 9.33 14.08
CA PRO A 84 4.84 9.86 12.77
C PRO A 84 3.62 10.78 12.79
N ARG A 85 2.98 11.02 13.95
CA ARG A 85 1.71 11.77 14.03
C ARG A 85 1.85 13.26 13.77
N ALA A 86 3.03 13.85 13.97
CA ALA A 86 3.28 15.26 13.74
C ALA A 86 3.06 15.70 12.28
N ARG A 87 3.08 14.75 11.33
CA ARG A 87 2.90 15.01 9.88
C ARG A 87 1.50 14.69 9.37
N GLY A 88 0.60 14.23 10.23
CA GLY A 88 -0.71 13.75 9.83
C GLY A 88 -0.71 12.33 9.24
N PRO A 89 -1.84 11.87 8.69
CA PRO A 89 -1.97 10.57 8.06
C PRO A 89 -1.05 10.40 6.84
N ILE A 90 -0.49 9.20 6.67
CA ILE A 90 0.25 8.79 5.49
C ILE A 90 -0.76 8.24 4.48
N TRP A 91 -0.83 8.86 3.31
CA TRP A 91 -1.81 8.52 2.29
C TRP A 91 -1.21 7.66 1.18
N HIS A 92 -1.79 6.49 0.98
CA HIS A 92 -1.40 5.52 -0.04
C HIS A 92 -2.45 5.45 -1.13
N PHE A 93 -2.05 5.70 -2.38
CA PHE A 93 -2.89 5.41 -3.53
C PHE A 93 -2.69 3.94 -3.95
N ILE A 94 -3.77 3.17 -3.93
CA ILE A 94 -3.75 1.73 -4.20
C ILE A 94 -4.74 1.28 -5.29
N GLY A 95 -5.38 2.25 -5.97
CA GLY A 95 -6.26 2.00 -7.10
C GLY A 95 -5.56 2.09 -8.47
N PRO A 96 -6.23 1.73 -9.56
CA PRO A 96 -5.67 1.88 -10.91
C PRO A 96 -5.45 3.36 -11.24
N LEU A 97 -4.23 3.70 -11.71
CA LEU A 97 -3.85 5.08 -11.97
C LEU A 97 -3.89 5.42 -13.45
N GLN A 98 -4.81 6.31 -13.81
CA GLN A 98 -4.90 6.89 -15.15
C GLN A 98 -3.85 8.01 -15.33
N SER A 99 -3.29 8.14 -16.55
CA SER A 99 -2.23 9.12 -16.84
C SER A 99 -2.66 10.58 -16.62
N ASN A 100 -3.94 10.91 -16.78
CA ASN A 100 -4.47 12.26 -16.55
C ASN A 100 -4.66 12.61 -15.05
N LYS A 101 -4.51 11.63 -14.16
CA LYS A 101 -4.64 11.79 -12.70
C LYS A 101 -3.30 11.78 -11.96
N THR A 102 -2.18 11.53 -12.66
CA THR A 102 -0.84 11.41 -12.04
C THR A 102 -0.42 12.66 -11.29
N ARG A 103 -0.71 13.87 -11.80
CA ARG A 103 -0.37 15.12 -11.13
C ARG A 103 -0.99 15.22 -9.74
N ALA A 104 -2.30 15.03 -9.65
CA ALA A 104 -3.02 15.10 -8.39
C ALA A 104 -2.53 14.07 -7.36
N VAL A 105 -2.17 12.87 -7.83
CA VAL A 105 -1.58 11.84 -6.98
C VAL A 105 -0.16 12.21 -6.55
N ALA A 106 0.68 12.69 -7.46
CA ALA A 106 2.05 13.12 -7.15
C ALA A 106 2.10 14.27 -6.14
N GLU A 107 1.15 15.21 -6.21
CA GLU A 107 1.10 16.38 -5.34
C GLU A 107 0.57 16.08 -3.93
N HIS A 108 -0.29 15.06 -3.74
CA HIS A 108 -1.04 14.90 -2.49
C HIS A 108 -0.76 13.58 -1.74
N PHE A 109 -0.42 12.49 -2.44
CA PHE A 109 -0.18 11.20 -1.81
C PHE A 109 1.29 11.01 -1.42
N ASP A 110 1.54 10.13 -0.45
CA ASP A 110 2.89 9.76 0.01
C ASP A 110 3.38 8.48 -0.65
N TRP A 111 2.45 7.59 -1.03
CA TRP A 111 2.71 6.31 -1.66
C TRP A 111 1.80 6.06 -2.86
N VAL A 112 2.34 5.34 -3.85
CA VAL A 112 1.58 4.74 -4.96
C VAL A 112 1.96 3.28 -5.09
N HIS A 113 1.00 2.36 -4.94
CA HIS A 113 1.27 0.92 -5.01
C HIS A 113 1.04 0.32 -6.40
N THR A 114 0.54 1.08 -7.34
CA THR A 114 -0.04 0.59 -8.60
C THR A 114 0.67 1.11 -9.84
N VAL A 115 2.00 1.29 -9.74
CA VAL A 115 2.79 1.64 -10.92
C VAL A 115 2.98 0.39 -11.77
N ASP A 116 2.39 0.36 -12.96
CA ASP A 116 2.36 -0.79 -13.86
C ASP A 116 3.01 -0.53 -15.23
N ARG A 117 3.52 0.69 -15.47
CA ARG A 117 4.19 1.08 -16.72
C ARG A 117 5.05 2.32 -16.53
N GLU A 118 6.10 2.39 -17.31
CA GLU A 118 7.12 3.45 -17.25
C GLU A 118 6.51 4.85 -17.36
N ARG A 119 5.60 5.08 -18.30
CA ARG A 119 4.94 6.38 -18.52
C ARG A 119 4.26 6.93 -17.24
N ILE A 120 3.67 6.05 -16.42
CA ILE A 120 3.07 6.47 -15.14
C ILE A 120 4.17 6.92 -14.18
N GLY A 121 5.25 6.15 -14.04
CA GLY A 121 6.37 6.52 -13.19
C GLY A 121 7.03 7.83 -13.60
N GLN A 122 7.32 8.00 -14.89
CA GLN A 122 7.88 9.26 -15.43
C GLN A 122 7.02 10.46 -15.05
N ARG A 123 5.71 10.39 -15.33
CA ARG A 123 4.77 11.49 -15.01
C ARG A 123 4.67 11.77 -13.51
N LEU A 124 4.65 10.73 -12.67
CA LEU A 124 4.66 10.90 -11.21
C LEU A 124 5.94 11.60 -10.74
N SER A 125 7.10 11.22 -11.28
CA SER A 125 8.39 11.84 -10.97
C SER A 125 8.46 13.31 -11.38
N GLU A 126 8.11 13.62 -12.63
CA GLU A 126 8.10 14.97 -13.19
C GLU A 126 7.14 15.93 -12.47
N GLN A 127 6.06 15.38 -11.92
CA GLN A 127 4.98 16.15 -11.28
C GLN A 127 5.11 16.19 -9.76
N ARG A 128 6.10 15.49 -9.17
CA ARG A 128 6.33 15.47 -7.71
C ARG A 128 6.94 16.80 -7.25
N PRO A 129 6.29 17.54 -6.35
CA PRO A 129 6.89 18.74 -5.78
C PRO A 129 8.14 18.41 -4.95
N GLU A 130 9.24 19.11 -5.16
CA GLU A 130 10.49 18.93 -4.41
C GLU A 130 10.30 19.06 -2.89
N SER A 131 9.43 19.96 -2.46
CA SER A 131 9.10 20.19 -1.04
C SER A 131 8.51 18.97 -0.34
N ARG A 132 7.95 18.00 -1.09
CA ARG A 132 7.40 16.75 -0.55
C ARG A 132 8.41 15.59 -0.51
N GLY A 133 9.57 15.78 -1.10
CA GLY A 133 10.54 14.70 -1.29
C GLY A 133 10.04 13.61 -2.25
N PRO A 134 10.81 12.56 -2.50
CA PRO A 134 10.45 11.51 -3.45
C PRO A 134 9.19 10.74 -3.05
N LEU A 135 8.30 10.50 -4.02
CA LEU A 135 7.11 9.69 -3.87
C LEU A 135 7.50 8.22 -3.73
N GLN A 136 7.01 7.55 -2.69
CA GLN A 136 7.25 6.12 -2.49
C GLN A 136 6.40 5.32 -3.48
N VAL A 137 7.01 4.40 -4.24
CA VAL A 137 6.26 3.64 -5.24
C VAL A 137 6.55 2.14 -5.16
N CYS A 138 5.50 1.32 -5.35
CA CYS A 138 5.62 -0.11 -5.61
C CYS A 138 5.23 -0.40 -7.07
N ILE A 139 5.87 -1.39 -7.66
CA ILE A 139 5.50 -1.92 -8.96
C ILE A 139 4.37 -2.91 -8.77
N GLN A 140 3.25 -2.69 -9.44
CA GLN A 140 2.17 -3.67 -9.45
C GLN A 140 2.46 -4.79 -10.43
N VAL A 141 2.49 -6.03 -9.93
CA VAL A 141 2.77 -7.23 -10.71
C VAL A 141 1.55 -8.15 -10.73
N ASN A 142 1.22 -8.64 -11.91
CA ASN A 142 0.19 -9.66 -12.11
C ASN A 142 0.84 -11.05 -12.01
N VAL A 143 0.93 -11.60 -10.80
CA VAL A 143 1.57 -12.90 -10.55
C VAL A 143 0.72 -14.09 -10.98
N SER A 144 -0.60 -13.94 -11.06
CA SER A 144 -1.52 -15.02 -11.49
C SER A 144 -1.59 -15.16 -13.01
N GLY A 145 -1.11 -14.16 -13.79
CA GLY A 145 -1.14 -14.20 -15.26
C GLY A 145 -2.53 -14.02 -15.89
N GLU A 146 -3.55 -13.69 -15.11
CA GLU A 146 -4.89 -13.44 -15.62
C GLU A 146 -4.93 -12.11 -16.39
N SER A 147 -5.39 -12.15 -17.65
CA SER A 147 -5.46 -10.97 -18.52
C SER A 147 -6.40 -9.86 -18.02
N SER A 148 -7.33 -10.20 -17.14
CA SER A 148 -8.27 -9.25 -16.51
C SER A 148 -7.66 -8.44 -15.37
N LYS A 149 -6.50 -8.83 -14.83
CA LYS A 149 -5.84 -8.17 -13.70
C LYS A 149 -4.81 -7.15 -14.17
N SER A 150 -4.79 -6.01 -13.49
CA SER A 150 -3.79 -4.96 -13.69
C SER A 150 -2.43 -5.38 -13.14
N GLY A 151 -1.38 -4.78 -13.66
CA GLY A 151 0.01 -5.03 -13.28
C GLY A 151 0.84 -5.53 -14.44
N VAL A 152 2.15 -5.34 -14.37
CA VAL A 152 3.09 -5.90 -15.37
C VAL A 152 3.20 -7.41 -15.20
N ALA A 153 3.55 -8.10 -16.27
CA ALA A 153 3.91 -9.50 -16.18
C ALA A 153 5.18 -9.70 -15.33
N PRO A 154 5.34 -10.82 -14.62
CA PRO A 154 6.52 -11.05 -13.78
C PRO A 154 7.86 -10.88 -14.51
N HIS A 155 7.93 -11.28 -15.79
CA HIS A 155 9.15 -11.17 -16.61
C HIS A 155 9.48 -9.74 -17.04
N ASP A 156 8.53 -8.80 -17.01
CA ASP A 156 8.73 -7.39 -17.32
C ASP A 156 9.04 -6.54 -16.10
N ALA A 157 8.84 -7.09 -14.88
CA ALA A 157 8.93 -6.32 -13.65
C ALA A 157 10.33 -5.73 -13.44
N LEU A 158 11.40 -6.48 -13.70
CA LEU A 158 12.78 -6.00 -13.56
C LEU A 158 13.05 -4.80 -14.49
N ALA A 159 12.68 -4.90 -15.75
CA ALA A 159 12.89 -3.82 -16.72
C ALA A 159 12.15 -2.54 -16.31
N LEU A 160 10.93 -2.67 -15.79
CA LEU A 160 10.19 -1.52 -15.27
C LEU A 160 10.88 -0.94 -14.03
N VAL A 161 11.35 -1.76 -13.08
CA VAL A 161 12.10 -1.29 -11.91
C VAL A 161 13.33 -0.49 -12.37
N GLU A 162 14.15 -1.04 -13.27
CA GLU A 162 15.36 -0.40 -13.78
C GLU A 162 15.08 0.95 -14.46
N SER A 163 13.96 1.06 -15.20
CA SER A 163 13.56 2.32 -15.84
C SER A 163 13.12 3.40 -14.84
N LEU A 164 12.64 3.02 -13.66
CA LEU A 164 12.13 3.96 -12.64
C LEU A 164 13.19 4.36 -11.61
N LEU A 165 14.19 3.54 -11.35
CA LEU A 165 15.24 3.82 -10.34
C LEU A 165 15.97 5.16 -10.55
N PRO A 166 16.26 5.63 -11.79
CA PRO A 166 16.94 6.91 -12.01
C PRO A 166 16.05 8.15 -11.78
N LEU A 167 14.74 7.96 -11.60
CA LEU A 167 13.79 9.07 -11.53
C LEU A 167 13.81 9.73 -10.14
N ALA A 168 14.41 10.93 -10.05
CA ALA A 168 14.67 11.63 -8.79
C ALA A 168 13.40 11.92 -7.95
N GLY A 169 12.24 12.12 -8.60
CA GLY A 169 10.96 12.33 -7.91
C GLY A 169 10.35 11.06 -7.31
N LEU A 170 10.96 9.90 -7.53
CA LEU A 170 10.48 8.60 -7.03
C LEU A 170 11.48 7.93 -6.10
N ARG A 171 10.94 7.10 -5.21
CA ARG A 171 11.67 6.09 -4.47
C ARG A 171 10.99 4.74 -4.69
N VAL A 172 11.60 3.89 -5.49
CA VAL A 172 11.08 2.55 -5.76
C VAL A 172 11.33 1.66 -4.55
N ARG A 173 10.24 1.16 -3.94
CA ARG A 173 10.28 0.45 -2.66
C ARG A 173 10.13 -1.06 -2.80
N GLY A 174 9.55 -1.54 -3.88
CA GLY A 174 9.33 -2.97 -4.06
C GLY A 174 8.12 -3.28 -4.92
N LEU A 175 7.43 -4.37 -4.58
CA LEU A 175 6.33 -4.91 -5.36
C LEU A 175 4.98 -4.80 -4.63
N MET A 176 3.92 -4.70 -5.43
CA MET A 176 2.54 -4.87 -4.97
C MET A 176 1.86 -5.95 -5.81
N VAL A 177 1.15 -6.86 -5.15
CA VAL A 177 0.39 -7.91 -5.83
C VAL A 177 -1.01 -8.04 -5.24
N ILE A 178 -1.96 -8.43 -6.11
CA ILE A 178 -3.32 -8.84 -5.76
C ILE A 178 -3.51 -10.21 -6.42
N PRO A 179 -3.23 -11.32 -5.72
CA PRO A 179 -3.38 -12.64 -6.29
C PRO A 179 -4.85 -13.02 -6.48
N GLU A 180 -5.09 -14.20 -6.99
CA GLU A 180 -6.43 -14.80 -7.04
C GLU A 180 -6.98 -14.98 -5.62
N ALA A 181 -8.29 -14.80 -5.47
CA ALA A 181 -8.97 -15.06 -4.21
C ALA A 181 -9.11 -16.57 -4.01
N LEU A 182 -8.27 -17.15 -3.18
CA LEU A 182 -8.24 -18.56 -2.81
C LEU A 182 -8.71 -18.72 -1.37
N THR A 183 -9.25 -19.89 -1.04
CA THR A 183 -9.74 -20.21 0.30
C THR A 183 -8.73 -21.01 1.12
N GLU A 184 -7.99 -21.90 0.46
CA GLU A 184 -7.03 -22.78 1.12
C GLU A 184 -5.73 -22.04 1.45
N PHE A 185 -5.33 -22.08 2.72
CA PHE A 185 -4.15 -21.38 3.23
C PHE A 185 -2.86 -21.75 2.47
N SER A 186 -2.69 -23.02 2.12
CA SER A 186 -1.51 -23.48 1.36
C SER A 186 -1.47 -22.92 -0.06
N GLU A 187 -2.62 -22.78 -0.71
CA GLU A 187 -2.74 -22.19 -2.04
C GLU A 187 -2.49 -20.66 -2.00
N GLN A 188 -3.08 -19.98 -1.02
CA GLN A 188 -2.80 -18.55 -0.77
C GLN A 188 -1.29 -18.32 -0.59
N ARG A 189 -0.63 -19.15 0.23
CA ARG A 189 0.82 -19.06 0.42
C ARG A 189 1.61 -19.27 -0.87
N ALA A 190 1.21 -20.22 -1.69
CA ALA A 190 1.89 -20.51 -2.96
C ALA A 190 1.88 -19.28 -3.90
N GLU A 191 0.75 -18.56 -3.97
CA GLU A 191 0.65 -17.34 -4.75
C GLU A 191 1.56 -16.21 -4.19
N PHE A 192 1.56 -16.00 -2.87
CA PHE A 192 2.42 -15.00 -2.25
C PHE A 192 3.90 -15.37 -2.32
N ALA A 193 4.23 -16.65 -2.29
CA ALA A 193 5.61 -17.12 -2.48
C ALA A 193 6.18 -16.77 -3.86
N ARG A 194 5.35 -16.77 -4.93
CA ARG A 194 5.77 -16.29 -6.25
C ARG A 194 6.17 -14.81 -6.22
N ALA A 195 5.38 -13.98 -5.53
CA ALA A 195 5.71 -12.56 -5.37
C ALA A 195 7.01 -12.35 -4.59
N ARG A 196 7.22 -13.11 -3.49
CA ARG A 196 8.46 -13.08 -2.71
C ARG A 196 9.66 -13.50 -3.55
N GLN A 197 9.57 -14.60 -4.28
CA GLN A 197 10.65 -15.09 -5.15
C GLN A 197 11.04 -14.06 -6.22
N LEU A 198 10.05 -13.40 -6.83
CA LEU A 198 10.29 -12.33 -7.78
C LEU A 198 11.00 -11.14 -7.13
N PHE A 199 10.54 -10.71 -5.95
CA PHE A 199 11.16 -9.63 -5.19
C PHE A 199 12.62 -9.94 -4.85
N GLU A 200 12.93 -11.14 -4.38
CA GLU A 200 14.28 -11.60 -4.05
C GLU A 200 15.17 -11.70 -5.32
N SER A 201 14.62 -12.17 -6.43
CA SER A 201 15.32 -12.26 -7.72
C SER A 201 15.71 -10.86 -8.24
N ILE A 202 14.78 -9.90 -8.20
CA ILE A 202 15.06 -8.51 -8.58
C ILE A 202 16.11 -7.93 -7.64
N SER A 203 15.98 -8.09 -6.32
CA SER A 203 16.98 -7.64 -5.34
C SER A 203 18.37 -8.16 -5.66
N THR A 204 18.47 -9.47 -5.93
CA THR A 204 19.74 -10.13 -6.29
C THR A 204 20.36 -9.56 -7.57
N THR A 205 19.52 -9.28 -8.57
CA THR A 205 19.97 -8.72 -9.86
C THR A 205 20.46 -7.29 -9.68
N LEU A 206 19.72 -6.45 -8.97
CA LEU A 206 20.10 -5.06 -8.70
C LEU A 206 21.40 -4.97 -7.88
N ALA A 207 21.63 -5.90 -6.93
CA ALA A 207 22.85 -5.96 -6.13
C ALA A 207 24.12 -6.19 -6.98
N ARG A 208 23.98 -6.86 -8.13
CA ARG A 208 25.10 -7.16 -9.04
C ARG A 208 25.46 -5.99 -9.96
N VAL A 209 24.62 -4.97 -10.04
CA VAL A 209 24.83 -3.79 -10.89
C VAL A 209 25.27 -2.62 -10.01
N PRO A 210 26.57 -2.23 -10.00
CA PRO A 210 27.08 -1.23 -9.06
C PRO A 210 26.34 0.12 -9.10
N SER A 211 25.90 0.56 -10.28
CA SER A 211 25.14 1.80 -10.45
C SER A 211 23.72 1.76 -9.83
N LEU A 212 23.16 0.57 -9.62
CA LEU A 212 21.83 0.34 -9.05
C LEU A 212 21.88 -0.13 -7.59
N ALA A 213 23.03 -0.60 -7.13
CA ALA A 213 23.19 -1.14 -5.77
C ALA A 213 22.83 -0.12 -4.67
N SER A 214 23.06 1.18 -4.90
CA SER A 214 22.66 2.24 -3.99
C SER A 214 21.13 2.37 -3.83
N ALA A 215 20.37 1.98 -4.84
CA ALA A 215 18.90 2.00 -4.82
C ALA A 215 18.31 0.89 -3.94
N LEU A 216 19.07 -0.18 -3.64
CA LEU A 216 18.64 -1.28 -2.79
C LEU A 216 18.32 -0.86 -1.35
N GLY A 217 18.91 0.23 -0.85
CA GLY A 217 18.56 0.78 0.46
C GLY A 217 17.09 1.21 0.59
N GLY A 218 16.36 1.27 -0.52
CA GLY A 218 14.92 1.52 -0.55
C GLY A 218 14.08 0.31 -0.97
N TRP A 219 14.68 -0.78 -1.42
CA TRP A 219 13.97 -1.98 -1.89
C TRP A 219 13.64 -2.91 -0.70
N ASP A 220 12.52 -2.64 -0.02
CA ASP A 220 12.17 -3.23 1.25
C ASP A 220 10.69 -3.59 1.40
N THR A 221 9.89 -3.37 0.36
CA THR A 221 8.43 -3.43 0.47
C THR A 221 7.81 -4.52 -0.40
N LEU A 222 7.10 -5.45 0.27
CA LEU A 222 6.13 -6.34 -0.34
C LEU A 222 4.73 -5.98 0.15
N SER A 223 3.98 -5.24 -0.68
CA SER A 223 2.60 -4.88 -0.42
C SER A 223 1.67 -5.98 -0.94
N MET A 224 1.25 -6.87 -0.06
CA MET A 224 0.39 -8.01 -0.39
C MET A 224 -0.38 -8.49 0.83
N GLY A 225 -1.53 -9.14 0.62
CA GLY A 225 -2.42 -9.59 1.67
C GLY A 225 -3.53 -8.60 1.99
N MET A 226 -4.73 -9.12 2.17
CA MET A 226 -5.97 -8.43 2.50
C MET A 226 -6.68 -9.10 3.68
N SER A 227 -7.91 -8.71 3.98
CA SER A 227 -8.66 -9.20 5.15
C SER A 227 -8.77 -10.73 5.23
N ALA A 228 -8.84 -11.43 4.08
CA ALA A 228 -9.06 -12.87 4.01
C ALA A 228 -7.78 -13.72 3.97
N ASP A 229 -6.63 -13.12 3.64
CA ASP A 229 -5.39 -13.84 3.33
C ASP A 229 -4.12 -13.21 3.94
N LEU A 230 -4.29 -12.25 4.88
CA LEU A 230 -3.16 -11.53 5.49
C LEU A 230 -2.18 -12.46 6.21
N GLU A 231 -2.65 -13.54 6.84
CA GLU A 231 -1.80 -14.50 7.54
C GLU A 231 -0.88 -15.24 6.55
N ALA A 232 -1.43 -15.66 5.40
CA ALA A 232 -0.66 -16.29 4.34
C ALA A 232 0.36 -15.33 3.71
N ALA A 233 -0.04 -14.07 3.49
CA ALA A 233 0.84 -13.04 2.99
C ALA A 233 2.00 -12.74 3.97
N ILE A 234 1.72 -12.67 5.27
CA ILE A 234 2.73 -12.45 6.31
C ILE A 234 3.70 -13.64 6.36
N ALA A 235 3.21 -14.87 6.24
CA ALA A 235 4.02 -16.07 6.16
C ALA A 235 5.04 -16.01 5.01
N GLU A 236 4.65 -15.40 3.89
CA GLU A 236 5.47 -15.26 2.68
C GLU A 236 6.17 -13.89 2.57
N GLY A 237 6.31 -13.16 3.68
CA GLY A 237 7.18 -11.99 3.73
C GLY A 237 6.51 -10.65 3.44
N ALA A 238 5.18 -10.54 3.45
CA ALA A 238 4.51 -9.25 3.33
C ALA A 238 5.07 -8.24 4.35
N THR A 239 5.33 -7.02 3.90
CA THR A 239 5.74 -5.91 4.77
C THR A 239 4.61 -4.88 4.93
N ILE A 240 3.65 -4.87 4.00
CA ILE A 240 2.41 -4.10 4.10
C ILE A 240 1.23 -5.03 3.81
N VAL A 241 0.26 -5.10 4.74
CA VAL A 241 -1.04 -5.73 4.52
C VAL A 241 -2.13 -4.67 4.40
N ARG A 242 -3.09 -4.85 3.47
CA ARG A 242 -4.12 -3.87 3.11
C ARG A 242 -5.49 -4.35 3.56
N VAL A 243 -6.01 -3.79 4.64
CA VAL A 243 -7.23 -4.27 5.28
C VAL A 243 -8.30 -3.18 5.27
N GLY A 244 -9.46 -3.47 4.70
CA GLY A 244 -10.60 -2.55 4.62
C GLY A 244 -11.80 -3.08 5.41
N SER A 245 -12.51 -4.07 4.89
CA SER A 245 -13.76 -4.58 5.45
C SER A 245 -13.66 -5.07 6.90
N ALA A 246 -12.53 -5.63 7.30
CA ALA A 246 -12.31 -6.07 8.68
C ALA A 246 -12.10 -4.91 9.66
N ILE A 247 -11.85 -3.67 9.17
CA ILE A 247 -11.70 -2.46 10.01
C ILE A 247 -12.98 -1.63 9.99
N PHE A 248 -13.48 -1.33 8.79
CA PHE A 248 -14.56 -0.37 8.59
C PHE A 248 -15.94 -1.01 8.38
N GLY A 249 -16.00 -2.34 8.29
CA GLY A 249 -17.22 -3.07 8.00
C GLY A 249 -17.47 -3.32 6.51
N SER A 250 -18.54 -4.06 6.21
CA SER A 250 -19.03 -4.22 4.85
C SER A 250 -19.64 -2.91 4.34
N ARG A 251 -19.46 -2.63 3.05
CA ARG A 251 -20.08 -1.47 2.41
C ARG A 251 -21.60 -1.52 2.61
N THR A 252 -22.19 -0.45 3.12
CA THR A 252 -23.64 -0.25 2.97
C THR A 252 -23.91 -0.08 1.48
N ALA A 253 -24.73 -0.97 0.91
CA ALA A 253 -25.19 -0.84 -0.47
C ALA A 253 -25.99 0.45 -0.59
N GLY A 254 -25.36 1.55 -1.08
CA GLY A 254 -26.01 2.86 -1.14
C GLY A 254 -25.17 3.99 -1.77
N ALA A 255 -23.94 3.72 -2.19
CA ALA A 255 -23.09 4.73 -2.83
C ALA A 255 -22.58 4.28 -4.21
N GLU A 256 -23.50 3.76 -5.04
CA GLU A 256 -23.31 3.76 -6.49
C GLU A 256 -24.14 4.92 -7.04
N SER A 257 -23.49 5.79 -7.78
CA SER A 257 -23.99 6.94 -8.53
C SER A 257 -23.70 8.31 -7.90
N VAL A 258 -22.64 8.96 -8.30
CA VAL A 258 -22.70 10.12 -9.21
C VAL A 258 -21.32 10.28 -9.85
#